data_279f148eb4d430f65155de60c6f7cf0e
#
_entry.id   279f148eb4d430f65155de60c6f7cf0e
#
_cell.length_a   1.000
_cell.length_b   1.000
_cell.length_c   1.000
_cell.angle_alpha   90.00
_cell.angle_beta   90.00
_cell.angle_gamma   90.00
#
_symmetry.space_group_name_H-M   'P 1'
#
loop_
_entity.id
_entity.type
_entity.pdbx_description
1 polymer ?
#
loop_
_entity_poly.entity_id
_entity_poly.type
_entity_poly.pdbx_seq_one_letter_code
_entity_poly.pdbx_strand_id
1 'polypeptide(L)'
;EQALFDVHRVEDDLKDALNRRVNLKSGGYLIIDQTEAMTTIDVNTGSFVGGRSLEDTVYKTNLEATHAIARQLRLRNLGGIIILDFIDMQEQQHRDEVLASLQEQLKRDYAKTNISEVSALGLIEMTRKRTRESLQQQLCEPCPTCGGKGFVKSAETVCLEIFRELM
;
A
#
# COMPACT_ATOMS: atom_id res chain seq x y z
N GLU A 1 32.97 -12.44 10.79
CA GLU A 1 31.96 -12.96 9.83
C GLU A 1 30.68 -12.17 10.06
N GLN A 2 30.17 -11.50 9.02
CA GLN A 2 28.87 -10.83 9.08
C GLN A 2 27.77 -11.88 8.95
N ALA A 3 26.69 -11.73 9.72
CA ALA A 3 25.53 -12.60 9.59
C ALA A 3 24.89 -12.44 8.22
N LEU A 4 24.38 -13.55 7.63
CA LEU A 4 23.81 -13.55 6.28
C LEU A 4 22.65 -12.55 6.14
N PHE A 5 21.84 -12.36 7.18
CA PHE A 5 20.73 -11.42 7.20
C PHE A 5 21.20 -9.98 7.14
N ASP A 6 22.33 -9.65 7.81
CA ASP A 6 22.90 -8.30 7.75
C ASP A 6 23.45 -7.97 6.36
N VAL A 7 24.14 -8.94 5.73
CA VAL A 7 24.68 -8.80 4.37
C VAL A 7 23.56 -8.49 3.37
N HIS A 8 22.41 -9.13 3.51
CA HIS A 8 21.26 -8.98 2.62
C HIS A 8 20.22 -7.98 3.12
N ARG A 9 20.47 -7.28 4.25
CA ARG A 9 19.58 -6.28 4.84
C ARG A 9 18.13 -6.79 5.04
N VAL A 10 17.99 -8.07 5.40
CA VAL A 10 16.68 -8.72 5.54
C VAL A 10 15.85 -8.07 6.65
N GLU A 11 16.48 -7.70 7.78
CA GLU A 11 15.79 -7.03 8.87
C GLU A 11 15.29 -5.62 8.51
N ASP A 12 16.06 -4.87 7.70
CA ASP A 12 15.64 -3.57 7.20
C ASP A 12 14.42 -3.72 6.27
N ASP A 13 14.48 -4.68 5.34
CA ASP A 13 13.35 -4.98 4.44
C ASP A 13 12.08 -5.41 5.22
N LEU A 14 12.22 -6.15 6.32
CA LEU A 14 11.10 -6.53 7.18
C LEU A 14 10.52 -5.33 7.94
N LYS A 15 11.36 -4.46 8.50
CA LYS A 15 10.92 -3.21 9.15
C LYS A 15 10.18 -2.31 8.16
N ASP A 16 10.73 -2.14 6.96
CA ASP A 16 10.10 -1.34 5.91
C ASP A 16 8.77 -1.94 5.44
N ALA A 17 8.66 -3.28 5.42
CA ALA A 17 7.43 -3.96 5.08
C ALA A 17 6.32 -3.83 6.15
N LEU A 18 6.61 -3.39 7.35
CA LEU A 18 5.61 -3.06 8.38
C LEU A 18 5.15 -1.60 8.32
N ASN A 19 5.86 -0.74 7.60
CA ASN A 19 5.49 0.67 7.44
C ASN A 19 4.27 0.81 6.53
N ARG A 20 3.35 1.70 6.90
CA ARG A 20 2.19 2.06 6.08
C ARG A 20 2.62 2.67 4.74
N ARG A 21 3.70 3.47 4.74
CA ARG A 21 4.23 4.18 3.58
C ARG A 21 5.41 3.42 2.97
N VAL A 22 5.39 3.30 1.63
CA VAL A 22 6.47 2.73 0.81
C VAL A 22 6.96 3.78 -0.16
N ASN A 23 8.21 4.21 -0.04
CA ASN A 23 8.78 5.20 -0.93
C ASN A 23 9.17 4.56 -2.28
N LEU A 24 8.92 5.29 -3.36
CA LEU A 24 9.35 4.97 -4.72
C LEU A 24 10.69 5.67 -5.02
N LYS A 25 11.46 5.11 -5.94
CA LYS A 25 12.77 5.69 -6.33
C LYS A 25 12.63 7.05 -6.99
N SER A 26 11.52 7.28 -7.70
CA SER A 26 11.17 8.57 -8.32
C SER A 26 10.86 9.67 -7.31
N GLY A 27 10.70 9.36 -6.02
CA GLY A 27 10.26 10.30 -4.99
C GLY A 27 8.76 10.28 -4.71
N GLY A 28 7.99 9.53 -5.49
CA GLY A 28 6.61 9.16 -5.17
C GLY A 28 6.54 8.15 -4.01
N TYR A 29 5.35 7.77 -3.61
CA TYR A 29 5.17 6.78 -2.56
C TYR A 29 3.80 6.08 -2.65
N LEU A 30 3.73 4.90 -2.05
CA LEU A 30 2.49 4.16 -1.84
C LEU A 30 2.04 4.32 -0.39
N ILE A 31 0.75 4.37 -0.17
CA ILE A 31 0.11 4.17 1.14
C ILE A 31 -0.63 2.85 1.11
N ILE A 32 -0.33 1.95 2.03
CA ILE A 32 -0.93 0.62 2.11
C ILE A 32 -1.69 0.51 3.41
N ASP A 33 -3.00 0.38 3.32
CA ASP A 33 -3.90 0.23 4.46
C ASP A 33 -4.60 -1.14 4.41
N GLN A 34 -4.46 -1.89 5.49
CA GLN A 34 -5.20 -3.14 5.70
C GLN A 34 -6.38 -2.86 6.62
N THR A 35 -7.58 -3.13 6.13
CA THR A 35 -8.80 -3.14 6.94
C THR A 35 -9.25 -4.58 7.19
N GLU A 36 -10.31 -4.77 7.95
CA GLU A 36 -10.90 -6.09 8.17
C GLU A 36 -11.40 -6.73 6.86
N ALA A 37 -11.97 -5.93 5.96
CA ALA A 37 -12.60 -6.41 4.72
C ALA A 37 -11.66 -6.46 3.52
N MET A 38 -10.74 -5.51 3.39
CA MET A 38 -9.92 -5.34 2.19
C MET A 38 -8.59 -4.63 2.47
N THR A 39 -7.70 -4.67 1.50
CA THR A 39 -6.49 -3.84 1.46
C THR A 39 -6.66 -2.74 0.43
N THR A 40 -6.31 -1.52 0.77
CA THR A 40 -6.25 -0.40 -0.18
C THR A 40 -4.81 0.03 -0.38
N ILE A 41 -4.45 0.37 -1.62
CA ILE A 41 -3.12 0.88 -1.98
C ILE A 41 -3.33 2.15 -2.80
N ASP A 42 -2.90 3.26 -2.26
CA ASP A 42 -2.97 4.60 -2.86
C ASP A 42 -1.59 5.02 -3.36
N VAL A 43 -1.51 5.53 -4.59
CA VAL A 43 -0.27 5.97 -5.25
C VAL A 43 -0.20 7.48 -5.25
N ASN A 44 0.92 8.02 -4.77
CA ASN A 44 1.16 9.46 -4.67
C ASN A 44 2.46 9.87 -5.39
N THR A 45 2.45 11.01 -6.09
CA THR A 45 3.65 11.58 -6.74
C THR A 45 4.68 12.10 -5.75
N GLY A 46 4.26 12.43 -4.52
CA GLY A 46 5.11 13.11 -3.56
C GLY A 46 5.56 14.49 -4.05
N SER A 47 6.83 14.82 -3.80
CA SER A 47 7.45 16.08 -4.27
C SER A 47 8.13 15.95 -5.65
N PHE A 48 7.90 14.85 -6.37
CA PHE A 48 8.53 14.61 -7.66
C PHE A 48 7.93 15.53 -8.73
N VAL A 49 8.76 16.44 -9.27
CA VAL A 49 8.43 17.40 -10.34
C VAL A 49 9.42 17.22 -11.50
N GLY A 50 9.67 15.98 -11.92
CA GLY A 50 10.79 15.64 -12.81
C GLY A 50 10.44 15.30 -14.26
N GLY A 51 9.23 15.55 -14.71
CA GLY A 51 8.81 15.28 -16.09
C GLY A 51 8.77 16.55 -16.97
N ARG A 52 8.77 16.36 -18.30
CA ARG A 52 8.51 17.45 -19.26
C ARG A 52 7.07 17.97 -19.16
N SER A 53 6.15 17.12 -18.65
CA SER A 53 4.78 17.46 -18.35
C SER A 53 4.34 16.78 -17.05
N LEU A 54 3.24 17.26 -16.46
CA LEU A 54 2.63 16.62 -15.29
C LEU A 54 2.17 15.19 -15.63
N GLU A 55 1.60 14.99 -16.80
CA GLU A 55 1.14 13.70 -17.31
C GLU A 55 2.28 12.68 -17.39
N ASP A 56 3.44 13.06 -17.96
CA ASP A 56 4.63 12.20 -17.99
C ASP A 56 5.10 11.79 -16.60
N THR A 57 5.02 12.71 -15.65
CA THR A 57 5.40 12.43 -14.25
C THR A 57 4.47 11.42 -13.62
N VAL A 58 3.17 11.61 -13.78
CA VAL A 58 2.11 10.71 -13.30
C VAL A 58 2.27 9.31 -13.89
N TYR A 59 2.39 9.23 -15.22
CA TYR A 59 2.57 7.96 -15.92
C TYR A 59 3.80 7.17 -15.42
N LYS A 60 4.96 7.82 -15.31
CA LYS A 60 6.18 7.19 -14.80
C LYS A 60 6.05 6.74 -13.35
N THR A 61 5.41 7.55 -12.50
CA THR A 61 5.16 7.19 -11.11
C THR A 61 4.24 5.98 -11.02
N ASN A 62 3.17 5.94 -11.81
CA ASN A 62 2.25 4.82 -11.85
C ASN A 62 2.92 3.54 -12.38
N LEU A 63 3.76 3.61 -13.41
CA LEU A 63 4.54 2.47 -13.88
C LEU A 63 5.49 1.93 -12.81
N GLU A 64 6.21 2.81 -12.12
CA GLU A 64 7.07 2.39 -11.01
C GLU A 64 6.25 1.76 -9.87
N ALA A 65 5.08 2.34 -9.58
CA ALA A 65 4.16 1.82 -8.56
C ALA A 65 3.73 0.38 -8.84
N THR A 66 3.51 -0.03 -10.11
CA THR A 66 3.13 -1.42 -10.43
C THR A 66 4.16 -2.43 -9.93
N HIS A 67 5.45 -2.15 -10.09
CA HIS A 67 6.53 -3.00 -9.60
C HIS A 67 6.59 -3.05 -8.08
N ALA A 68 6.46 -1.88 -7.44
CA ALA A 68 6.47 -1.78 -5.98
C ALA A 68 5.26 -2.48 -5.37
N ILE A 69 4.05 -2.30 -5.91
CA ILE A 69 2.81 -2.96 -5.48
C ILE A 69 2.99 -4.48 -5.54
N ALA A 70 3.38 -5.02 -6.69
CA ALA A 70 3.56 -6.47 -6.84
C ALA A 70 4.61 -7.03 -5.86
N ARG A 71 5.69 -6.29 -5.56
CA ARG A 71 6.68 -6.66 -4.53
C ARG A 71 6.06 -6.66 -3.13
N GLN A 72 5.31 -5.61 -2.78
CA GLN A 72 4.70 -5.46 -1.45
C GLN A 72 3.61 -6.50 -1.20
N LEU A 73 2.80 -6.85 -2.20
CA LEU A 73 1.81 -7.93 -2.09
C LEU A 73 2.45 -9.26 -1.70
N ARG A 74 3.58 -9.61 -2.29
CA ARG A 74 4.32 -10.84 -1.96
C ARG A 74 5.02 -10.74 -0.61
N LEU A 75 5.75 -9.65 -0.36
CA LEU A 75 6.54 -9.46 0.85
C LEU A 75 5.67 -9.45 2.11
N ARG A 76 4.57 -8.71 2.07
CA ARG A 76 3.61 -8.60 3.19
C ARG A 76 2.59 -9.74 3.22
N ASN A 77 2.58 -10.59 2.20
CA ASN A 77 1.57 -11.64 1.98
C ASN A 77 0.13 -11.10 2.08
N LEU A 78 -0.13 -9.96 1.41
CA LEU A 78 -1.46 -9.37 1.35
C LEU A 78 -2.38 -10.24 0.50
N GLY A 79 -3.61 -10.45 0.95
CA GLY A 79 -4.59 -11.29 0.25
C GLY A 79 -6.03 -10.90 0.56
N GLY A 80 -6.95 -11.47 -0.19
CA GLY A 80 -8.35 -11.09 -0.20
C GLY A 80 -8.63 -10.05 -1.28
N ILE A 81 -9.56 -9.14 -1.01
CA ILE A 81 -9.89 -8.01 -1.90
C ILE A 81 -8.82 -6.93 -1.74
N ILE A 82 -8.32 -6.43 -2.85
CA ILE A 82 -7.31 -5.38 -2.90
C ILE A 82 -7.78 -4.33 -3.91
N ILE A 83 -7.82 -3.08 -3.47
CA ILE A 83 -8.18 -1.92 -4.28
C ILE A 83 -6.93 -1.09 -4.51
N LEU A 84 -6.63 -0.79 -5.76
CA LEU A 84 -5.49 0.03 -6.16
C LEU A 84 -6.00 1.35 -6.71
N ASP A 85 -5.53 2.44 -6.13
CA ASP A 85 -5.83 3.81 -6.54
C ASP A 85 -4.56 4.40 -7.17
N PHE A 86 -4.52 4.38 -8.51
CA PHE A 86 -3.45 5.00 -9.27
C PHE A 86 -3.75 6.47 -9.49
N ILE A 87 -2.71 7.26 -9.65
CA ILE A 87 -2.86 8.69 -9.95
C ILE A 87 -3.57 8.82 -11.30
N ASP A 88 -4.56 9.72 -11.39
CA ASP A 88 -5.36 9.94 -12.57
C ASP A 88 -4.49 10.27 -13.81
N MET A 89 -4.72 9.53 -14.89
CA MET A 89 -4.08 9.72 -16.19
C MET A 89 -5.12 10.12 -17.23
N GLN A 90 -4.81 11.13 -18.03
CA GLN A 90 -5.71 11.63 -19.07
C GLN A 90 -5.72 10.71 -20.30
N GLU A 91 -4.55 10.17 -20.68
CA GLU A 91 -4.40 9.35 -21.86
C GLU A 91 -4.81 7.90 -21.59
N GLN A 92 -5.69 7.36 -22.45
CA GLN A 92 -6.15 5.96 -22.36
C GLN A 92 -4.97 4.99 -22.52
N GLN A 93 -4.05 5.30 -23.43
CA GLN A 93 -2.87 4.48 -23.67
C GLN A 93 -2.04 4.31 -22.40
N HIS A 94 -1.83 5.37 -21.62
CA HIS A 94 -1.08 5.30 -20.36
C HIS A 94 -1.78 4.39 -19.34
N ARG A 95 -3.11 4.48 -19.24
CA ARG A 95 -3.92 3.59 -18.37
C ARG A 95 -3.74 2.12 -18.75
N ASP A 96 -3.83 1.83 -20.04
CA ASP A 96 -3.70 0.47 -20.57
C ASP A 96 -2.30 -0.10 -20.33
N GLU A 97 -1.26 0.72 -20.52
CA GLU A 97 0.13 0.33 -20.28
C GLU A 97 0.42 0.09 -18.79
N VAL A 98 -0.12 0.90 -17.88
CA VAL A 98 0.00 0.71 -16.43
C VAL A 98 -0.70 -0.58 -16.00
N LEU A 99 -1.91 -0.84 -16.51
CA LEU A 99 -2.63 -2.07 -16.23
C LEU A 99 -1.87 -3.31 -16.75
N ALA A 100 -1.37 -3.24 -17.98
CA ALA A 100 -0.56 -4.31 -18.58
C ALA A 100 0.73 -4.57 -17.78
N SER A 101 1.40 -3.51 -17.33
CA SER A 101 2.59 -3.60 -16.48
C SER A 101 2.26 -4.29 -15.15
N LEU A 102 1.17 -3.89 -14.50
CA LEU A 102 0.74 -4.53 -13.24
C LEU A 102 0.45 -6.03 -13.46
N GLN A 103 -0.29 -6.38 -14.48
CA GLN A 103 -0.60 -7.78 -14.83
C GLN A 103 0.67 -8.59 -15.05
N GLU A 104 1.67 -8.04 -15.74
CA GLU A 104 2.94 -8.71 -15.99
C GLU A 104 3.74 -8.95 -14.70
N GLN A 105 3.78 -7.95 -13.79
CA GLN A 105 4.45 -8.09 -12.50
C GLN A 105 3.78 -9.16 -11.61
N LEU A 106 2.46 -9.28 -11.69
CA LEU A 106 1.70 -10.25 -10.91
C LEU A 106 1.82 -11.68 -11.44
N LYS A 107 2.19 -11.92 -12.70
CA LYS A 107 2.51 -13.26 -13.20
C LYS A 107 3.65 -13.95 -12.45
N ARG A 108 4.52 -13.17 -11.79
CA ARG A 108 5.62 -13.68 -10.96
C ARG A 108 5.18 -14.07 -9.55
N ASP A 109 3.90 -13.91 -9.22
CA ASP A 109 3.35 -14.26 -7.92
C ASP A 109 2.92 -15.72 -7.89
N TYR A 110 3.30 -16.45 -6.84
CA TYR A 110 2.87 -17.84 -6.63
C TYR A 110 1.39 -17.93 -6.21
N ALA A 111 0.83 -16.85 -5.64
CA ALA A 111 -0.57 -16.81 -5.27
C ALA A 111 -1.43 -16.50 -6.50
N LYS A 112 -2.57 -17.18 -6.61
CA LYS A 112 -3.54 -16.90 -7.68
C LYS A 112 -4.09 -15.50 -7.50
N THR A 113 -3.97 -14.67 -8.55
CA THR A 113 -4.50 -13.32 -8.63
C THR A 113 -5.53 -13.22 -9.74
N ASN A 114 -6.59 -12.45 -9.52
CA ASN A 114 -7.51 -12.03 -10.57
C ASN A 114 -7.61 -10.51 -10.51
N ILE A 115 -7.51 -9.84 -11.65
CA ILE A 115 -7.61 -8.39 -11.80
C ILE A 115 -8.83 -8.12 -12.64
N SER A 116 -9.67 -7.16 -12.22
CA SER A 116 -10.76 -6.62 -13.03
C SER A 116 -10.24 -5.51 -13.95
N GLU A 117 -11.08 -5.07 -14.88
CA GLU A 117 -10.85 -3.85 -15.63
C GLU A 117 -10.90 -2.64 -14.70
N VAL A 118 -10.39 -1.49 -15.19
CA VAL A 118 -10.48 -0.22 -14.45
C VAL A 118 -11.94 0.15 -14.24
N SER A 119 -12.32 0.41 -12.99
CA SER A 119 -13.69 0.79 -12.65
C SER A 119 -14.04 2.19 -13.17
N ALA A 120 -15.33 2.55 -13.14
CA ALA A 120 -15.80 3.89 -13.51
C ALA A 120 -15.19 5.02 -12.63
N LEU A 121 -14.67 4.67 -11.46
CA LEU A 121 -13.99 5.59 -10.53
C LEU A 121 -12.47 5.65 -10.75
N GLY A 122 -11.93 4.98 -11.78
CA GLY A 122 -10.48 4.94 -12.03
C GLY A 122 -9.72 3.91 -11.17
N LEU A 123 -10.41 3.15 -10.33
CA LEU A 123 -9.80 2.18 -9.43
C LEU A 123 -9.57 0.83 -10.13
N ILE A 124 -8.50 0.15 -9.77
CA ILE A 124 -8.27 -1.24 -10.18
C ILE A 124 -8.60 -2.16 -9.00
N GLU A 125 -9.57 -3.03 -9.24
CA GLU A 125 -10.00 -4.03 -8.27
C GLU A 125 -9.29 -5.34 -8.56
N MET A 126 -8.74 -5.98 -7.54
CA MET A 126 -8.15 -7.30 -7.69
C MET A 126 -8.43 -8.20 -6.49
N THR A 127 -8.30 -9.49 -6.71
CA THR A 127 -8.29 -10.48 -5.63
C THR A 127 -7.00 -11.26 -5.67
N ARG A 128 -6.44 -11.55 -4.49
CA ARG A 128 -5.28 -12.41 -4.33
C ARG A 128 -5.60 -13.50 -3.31
N LYS A 129 -5.37 -14.76 -3.67
CA LYS A 129 -5.66 -15.88 -2.79
C LYS A 129 -4.79 -15.78 -1.52
N ARG A 130 -5.42 -15.79 -0.35
CA ARG A 130 -4.70 -15.88 0.92
C ARG A 130 -4.09 -17.28 1.06
N THR A 131 -2.79 -17.34 1.28
CA THR A 131 -2.06 -18.62 1.51
C THR A 131 -1.72 -18.82 2.97
N ARG A 132 -1.53 -17.72 3.71
CA ARG A 132 -1.23 -17.65 5.14
C ARG A 132 -1.56 -16.24 5.65
N GLU A 133 -1.39 -16.01 6.94
CA GLU A 133 -1.53 -14.68 7.56
C GLU A 133 -0.56 -13.66 6.95
N SER A 134 -0.95 -12.38 6.97
CA SER A 134 -0.09 -11.29 6.51
C SER A 134 1.11 -11.11 7.46
N LEU A 135 2.19 -10.51 6.95
CA LEU A 135 3.39 -10.21 7.74
C LEU A 135 3.05 -9.44 9.03
N GLN A 136 2.15 -8.45 8.92
CA GLN A 136 1.72 -7.66 10.07
C GLN A 136 1.00 -8.52 11.12
N GLN A 137 0.14 -9.45 10.72
CA GLN A 137 -0.56 -10.34 11.65
C GLN A 137 0.40 -11.31 12.36
N GLN A 138 1.50 -11.69 11.70
CA GLN A 138 2.50 -12.60 12.27
C GLN A 138 3.47 -11.90 13.23
N LEU A 139 3.79 -10.62 12.99
CA LEU A 139 4.86 -9.92 13.69
C LEU A 139 4.37 -8.82 14.64
N CYS A 140 3.11 -8.42 14.57
CA CYS A 140 2.59 -7.29 15.33
C CYS A 140 1.37 -7.67 16.18
N GLU A 141 1.24 -6.96 17.30
CA GLU A 141 0.06 -7.00 18.15
C GLU A 141 -0.72 -5.68 18.05
N PRO A 142 -2.04 -5.67 18.31
CA PRO A 142 -2.79 -4.43 18.37
C PRO A 142 -2.22 -3.47 19.40
N CYS A 143 -2.13 -2.18 19.05
CA CYS A 143 -1.63 -1.16 19.97
C CYS A 143 -2.50 -1.10 21.25
N PRO A 144 -1.95 -1.28 22.45
CA PRO A 144 -2.73 -1.29 23.70
C PRO A 144 -3.38 0.07 24.00
N THR A 145 -2.82 1.17 23.49
CA THR A 145 -3.34 2.53 23.73
C THR A 145 -4.59 2.82 22.92
N CYS A 146 -4.62 2.47 21.64
CA CYS A 146 -5.75 2.79 20.75
C CYS A 146 -6.54 1.55 20.29
N GLY A 147 -6.13 0.34 20.68
CA GLY A 147 -6.77 -0.91 20.26
C GLY A 147 -6.76 -1.10 18.74
N GLY A 148 -5.74 -0.61 18.05
CA GLY A 148 -5.61 -0.67 16.58
C GLY A 148 -6.33 0.46 15.83
N LYS A 149 -7.01 1.39 16.53
CA LYS A 149 -7.78 2.48 15.88
C LYS A 149 -6.92 3.53 15.19
N GLY A 150 -5.65 3.70 15.61
CA GLY A 150 -4.73 4.72 15.07
C GLY A 150 -4.93 6.12 15.63
N PHE A 151 -5.91 6.34 16.52
CA PHE A 151 -6.21 7.60 17.21
C PHE A 151 -6.73 7.37 18.63
N VAL A 152 -6.59 8.37 19.48
CA VAL A 152 -7.13 8.42 20.83
C VAL A 152 -7.94 9.69 21.01
N LYS A 153 -8.83 9.73 22.02
CA LYS A 153 -9.57 10.96 22.36
C LYS A 153 -8.60 12.06 22.76
N SER A 154 -8.88 13.31 22.37
CA SER A 154 -8.11 14.45 22.84
C SER A 154 -8.29 14.66 24.34
N ALA A 155 -7.32 15.30 24.97
CA ALA A 155 -7.41 15.64 26.39
C ALA A 155 -8.65 16.47 26.73
N GLU A 156 -9.02 17.41 25.84
CA GLU A 156 -10.24 18.22 25.98
C GLU A 156 -11.51 17.35 25.97
N THR A 157 -11.60 16.39 25.04
CA THR A 157 -12.74 15.46 24.99
C THR A 157 -12.86 14.64 26.27
N VAL A 158 -11.74 14.15 26.80
CA VAL A 158 -11.72 13.38 28.06
C VAL A 158 -12.14 14.26 29.24
N CYS A 159 -11.68 15.51 29.31
CA CYS A 159 -12.11 16.46 30.34
C CYS A 159 -13.63 16.71 30.31
N LEU A 160 -14.20 16.92 29.12
CA LEU A 160 -15.65 17.12 28.97
C LEU A 160 -16.45 15.89 29.36
N GLU A 161 -15.95 14.69 29.12
CA GLU A 161 -16.57 13.44 29.58
C GLU A 161 -16.57 13.33 31.10
N ILE A 162 -15.43 13.64 31.73
CA ILE A 162 -15.32 13.66 33.21
C ILE A 162 -16.33 14.66 33.81
N PHE A 163 -16.42 15.89 33.28
CA PHE A 163 -17.38 16.87 33.74
C PHE A 163 -18.84 16.38 33.62
N ARG A 164 -19.13 15.65 32.56
CA ARG A 164 -20.48 15.11 32.32
C ARG A 164 -20.85 13.99 33.27
N GLU A 165 -19.88 13.21 33.74
CA GLU A 165 -20.09 12.16 34.73
C GLU A 165 -20.22 12.69 36.18
N LEU A 166 -19.69 13.91 36.44
CA LEU A 166 -19.73 14.54 37.76
C LEU A 166 -21.01 15.36 38.03
N MET A 167 -21.81 15.63 36.97
CA MET A 167 -23.10 16.33 37.07
C MET A 167 -24.26 15.37 37.16
#